data_16cd6ecbd62c7183ee137e5bdc409578
#
_entry.id   16cd6ecbd62c7183ee137e5bdc409578
#
_cell.length_a   1.000
_cell.length_b   1.000
_cell.length_c   1.000
_cell.angle_alpha   90.00
_cell.angle_beta   90.00
_cell.angle_gamma   90.00
#
_symmetry.space_group_name_H-M   'P 1'
#
loop_
_entity.id
_entity.type
_entity.pdbx_description
1 polymer ?
#
loop_
_entity_poly.entity_id
_entity_poly.type
_entity_poly.pdbx_seq_one_letter_code
_entity_poly.pdbx_strand_id
1 'polypeptide(L)'
;MGVPISEWDPRTIWFFHAKRIFYDQSIFSVADTYASYSHNDYPTLAPAFASSLATLVGYWNEVFPKLSFTLMFLPPLILTYVFLKDTRYLIYLSIVFFIIGKFLFNGWVDGLVAIYFGSSAFLMYFLIIADNSFYTKKLFLFLIAFCF
;
A
#
# COMPACT_ATOMS: atom_id res chain seq x y z
N MET A 1 11.80 7.56 11.28
CA MET A 1 11.12 8.25 10.17
C MET A 1 11.90 9.45 9.62
N GLY A 2 12.75 10.10 10.35
CA GLY A 2 13.43 11.34 9.94
C GLY A 2 14.66 11.18 9.02
N VAL A 3 14.93 9.99 8.50
CA VAL A 3 16.08 9.74 7.62
C VAL A 3 15.63 9.85 6.16
N PRO A 4 16.42 10.53 5.29
CA PRO A 4 16.13 10.58 3.86
C PRO A 4 16.03 9.19 3.23
N ILE A 5 15.36 9.09 2.08
CA ILE A 5 15.24 7.86 1.32
C ILE A 5 16.60 7.58 0.67
N SER A 6 17.26 6.51 1.11
CA SER A 6 18.58 6.13 0.62
C SER A 6 18.58 4.88 -0.27
N GLU A 7 17.55 4.05 -0.09
CA GLU A 7 17.43 2.79 -0.82
C GLU A 7 17.09 3.01 -2.29
N TRP A 8 17.59 2.12 -3.15
CA TRP A 8 17.46 2.26 -4.60
C TRP A 8 16.01 2.31 -5.07
N ASP A 9 15.24 1.23 -4.89
CA ASP A 9 13.87 1.12 -5.40
C ASP A 9 12.93 2.19 -4.85
N PRO A 10 12.89 2.45 -3.53
CA PRO A 10 12.12 3.57 -3.01
C PRO A 10 12.47 4.89 -3.67
N ARG A 11 13.74 5.18 -3.85
CA ARG A 11 14.23 6.47 -4.36
C ARG A 11 14.00 6.63 -5.86
N THR A 12 14.25 5.59 -6.65
CA THR A 12 14.23 5.67 -8.12
C THR A 12 12.89 5.34 -8.74
N ILE A 13 12.03 4.62 -8.03
CA ILE A 13 10.72 4.18 -8.50
C ILE A 13 9.62 4.89 -7.71
N TRP A 14 9.35 4.44 -6.51
CA TRP A 14 8.12 4.77 -5.79
C TRP A 14 8.02 6.25 -5.40
N PHE A 15 9.04 6.79 -4.73
CA PHE A 15 9.03 8.20 -4.34
C PHE A 15 9.44 9.14 -5.46
N PHE A 16 10.13 8.66 -6.47
CA PHE A 16 10.34 9.41 -7.70
C PHE A 16 9.00 9.73 -8.35
N HIS A 17 8.17 8.73 -8.60
CA HIS A 17 6.85 8.93 -9.18
C HIS A 17 5.91 9.72 -8.25
N ALA A 18 5.96 9.49 -6.94
CA ALA A 18 5.19 10.26 -5.98
C ALA A 18 5.55 11.76 -6.02
N LYS A 19 6.84 12.06 -6.08
CA LYS A 19 7.36 13.43 -6.17
C LYS A 19 6.95 14.09 -7.48
N ARG A 20 7.03 13.36 -8.59
CA ARG A 20 6.56 13.81 -9.89
C ARG A 20 5.07 14.15 -9.84
N ILE A 21 4.23 13.24 -9.37
CA ILE A 21 2.78 13.45 -9.24
C ILE A 21 2.48 14.70 -8.40
N PHE A 22 3.23 14.90 -7.31
CA PHE A 22 3.07 16.06 -6.44
C PHE A 22 3.35 17.37 -7.17
N TYR A 23 4.45 17.47 -7.93
CA TYR A 23 4.82 18.70 -8.62
C TYR A 23 4.02 18.93 -9.89
N ASP A 24 3.74 17.89 -10.65
CA ASP A 24 2.99 17.98 -11.90
C ASP A 24 1.47 18.08 -11.69
N GLN A 25 1.01 17.79 -10.46
CA GLN A 25 -0.43 17.71 -10.10
C GLN A 25 -1.21 16.80 -11.06
N SER A 26 -0.56 15.76 -11.57
CA SER A 26 -1.12 14.81 -12.53
C SER A 26 -0.58 13.40 -12.25
N ILE A 27 -1.48 12.41 -12.25
CA ILE A 27 -1.12 11.00 -12.15
C ILE A 27 -0.48 10.49 -13.44
N PHE A 28 -0.98 10.98 -14.58
CA PHE A 28 -0.51 10.59 -15.90
C PHE A 28 0.25 11.73 -16.55
N SER A 29 1.42 11.45 -17.09
CA SER A 29 2.13 12.35 -17.98
C SER A 29 2.22 11.72 -19.37
N VAL A 30 1.80 12.45 -20.37
CA VAL A 30 1.83 12.01 -21.79
C VAL A 30 3.27 11.86 -22.30
N ALA A 31 4.23 12.45 -21.59
CA ALA A 31 5.64 12.52 -21.98
C ALA A 31 6.57 11.88 -20.94
N ASP A 32 6.15 10.82 -20.26
CA ASP A 32 7.01 10.09 -19.31
C ASP A 32 8.14 9.37 -20.07
N THR A 33 9.15 10.13 -20.47
CA THR A 33 10.38 9.64 -21.09
C THR A 33 11.50 9.46 -20.06
N TYR A 34 11.14 9.13 -18.84
CA TYR A 34 12.12 8.87 -17.78
C TYR A 34 12.96 7.64 -18.09
N ALA A 35 14.11 7.56 -17.44
CA ALA A 35 14.99 6.42 -17.59
C ALA A 35 14.29 5.10 -17.28
N SER A 36 14.56 4.05 -18.03
CA SER A 36 13.90 2.75 -17.94
C SER A 36 13.95 2.14 -16.53
N TYR A 37 14.98 2.45 -15.75
CA TYR A 37 15.13 1.98 -14.39
C TYR A 37 14.14 2.61 -13.39
N SER A 38 13.40 3.64 -13.79
CA SER A 38 12.34 4.23 -12.97
C SER A 38 11.00 3.48 -13.07
N HIS A 39 10.92 2.48 -13.94
CA HIS A 39 9.76 1.61 -14.10
C HIS A 39 8.44 2.37 -14.26
N ASN A 40 8.32 3.12 -15.36
CA ASN A 40 7.13 3.94 -15.67
C ASN A 40 5.85 3.10 -15.86
N ASP A 41 6.01 1.79 -16.05
CA ASP A 41 4.97 0.78 -16.19
C ASP A 41 4.41 0.25 -14.86
N TYR A 42 5.01 0.63 -13.73
CA TYR A 42 4.56 0.16 -12.42
C TYR A 42 3.26 0.84 -11.96
N PRO A 43 2.46 0.15 -11.12
CA PRO A 43 1.21 0.69 -10.61
C PRO A 43 1.40 2.01 -9.86
N THR A 44 0.56 2.98 -10.18
CA THR A 44 0.66 4.34 -9.63
C THR A 44 -0.03 4.54 -8.29
N LEU A 45 -0.75 3.55 -7.76
CA LEU A 45 -1.53 3.68 -6.52
C LEU A 45 -0.68 4.12 -5.32
N ALA A 46 0.43 3.43 -5.07
CA ALA A 46 1.31 3.75 -3.94
C ALA A 46 1.97 5.13 -4.09
N PRO A 47 2.56 5.48 -5.26
CA PRO A 47 3.03 6.84 -5.53
C PRO A 47 1.95 7.92 -5.39
N ALA A 48 0.75 7.69 -5.93
CA ALA A 48 -0.35 8.66 -5.85
C ALA A 48 -0.80 8.91 -4.41
N PHE A 49 -0.86 7.85 -3.58
CA PHE A 49 -1.19 8.00 -2.17
C PHE A 49 -0.11 8.75 -1.40
N ALA A 50 1.16 8.47 -1.67
CA ALA A 50 2.28 9.21 -1.09
C ALA A 50 2.26 10.70 -1.49
N SER A 51 1.96 10.98 -2.76
CA SER A 51 1.77 12.34 -3.26
C SER A 51 0.60 13.05 -2.58
N SER A 52 -0.53 12.35 -2.37
CA SER A 52 -1.70 12.93 -1.70
C SER A 52 -1.38 13.38 -0.28
N LEU A 53 -0.59 12.62 0.47
CA LEU A 53 -0.15 13.04 1.81
C LEU A 53 0.75 14.28 1.76
N ALA A 54 1.65 14.37 0.78
CA ALA A 54 2.46 15.58 0.58
C ALA A 54 1.59 16.78 0.22
N THR A 55 0.56 16.60 -0.60
CA THR A 55 -0.40 17.63 -0.97
C THR A 55 -1.20 18.12 0.24
N LEU A 56 -1.64 17.23 1.12
CA LEU A 56 -2.32 17.61 2.36
C LEU A 56 -1.45 18.45 3.29
N VAL A 57 -0.15 18.20 3.31
CA VAL A 57 0.82 18.97 4.08
C VAL A 57 1.19 20.30 3.40
N GLY A 58 0.98 20.40 2.09
CA GLY A 58 1.24 21.60 1.29
C GLY A 58 2.66 21.71 0.76
N TYR A 59 3.55 20.78 1.05
CA TYR A 59 4.92 20.75 0.51
C TYR A 59 5.47 19.33 0.45
N TRP A 60 6.42 19.11 -0.48
CA TRP A 60 7.12 17.85 -0.57
C TRP A 60 8.22 17.74 0.49
N ASN A 61 8.23 16.62 1.18
CA ASN A 61 9.34 16.20 2.04
C ASN A 61 9.48 14.67 1.97
N GLU A 62 10.54 14.13 2.49
CA GLU A 62 10.78 12.69 2.43
C GLU A 62 10.29 11.93 3.69
N VAL A 63 9.56 12.59 4.57
CA VAL A 63 9.07 12.00 5.82
C VAL A 63 7.60 11.62 5.73
N PHE A 64 6.72 12.59 5.46
CA PHE A 64 5.28 12.34 5.40
C PHE A 64 4.84 11.39 4.27
N PRO A 65 5.39 11.47 3.05
CA PRO A 65 5.07 10.50 2.01
C PRO A 65 5.36 9.04 2.40
N LYS A 66 6.40 8.80 3.22
CA LYS A 66 6.69 7.44 3.73
C LYS A 66 5.57 6.88 4.61
N LEU A 67 4.85 7.75 5.31
CA LEU A 67 3.72 7.34 6.14
C LEU A 67 2.62 6.66 5.32
N SER A 68 2.50 6.99 4.02
CA SER A 68 1.53 6.37 3.12
C SER A 68 1.63 4.85 3.10
N PHE A 69 2.83 4.30 3.00
CA PHE A 69 3.04 2.85 2.97
C PHE A 69 2.62 2.19 4.28
N THR A 70 2.87 2.87 5.40
CA THR A 70 2.41 2.41 6.72
C THR A 70 0.89 2.45 6.81
N LEU A 71 0.25 3.52 6.33
CA LEU A 71 -1.20 3.65 6.33
C LEU A 71 -1.87 2.63 5.41
N MET A 72 -1.26 2.30 4.28
CA MET A 72 -1.74 1.24 3.38
C MET A 72 -1.75 -0.15 4.03
N PHE A 73 -1.05 -0.34 5.14
CA PHE A 73 -1.09 -1.59 5.89
C PHE A 73 -2.36 -1.75 6.74
N LEU A 74 -3.04 -0.66 7.08
CA LEU A 74 -4.23 -0.69 7.94
C LEU A 74 -5.42 -1.47 7.36
N PRO A 75 -5.79 -1.35 6.07
CA PRO A 75 -6.90 -2.09 5.52
C PRO A 75 -6.78 -3.62 5.67
N PRO A 76 -5.65 -4.27 5.34
CA PRO A 76 -5.47 -5.71 5.59
C PRO A 76 -5.57 -6.09 7.07
N LEU A 77 -5.08 -5.26 7.98
CA LEU A 77 -5.21 -5.49 9.42
C LEU A 77 -6.67 -5.46 9.87
N ILE A 78 -7.40 -4.41 9.49
CA ILE A 78 -8.82 -4.25 9.82
C ILE A 78 -9.62 -5.41 9.25
N LEU A 79 -9.35 -5.77 7.99
CA LEU A 79 -10.00 -6.88 7.32
C LEU A 79 -9.82 -8.19 8.09
N THR A 80 -8.59 -8.52 8.44
CA THR A 80 -8.28 -9.74 9.18
C THR A 80 -9.00 -9.76 10.53
N TYR A 81 -9.04 -8.63 11.25
CA TYR A 81 -9.76 -8.54 12.52
C TYR A 81 -11.27 -8.73 12.35
N VAL A 82 -11.88 -8.09 11.35
CA VAL A 82 -13.32 -8.17 11.09
C VAL A 82 -13.76 -9.61 10.80
N PHE A 83 -12.93 -10.36 10.06
CA PHE A 83 -13.26 -11.74 9.67
C PHE A 83 -12.98 -12.75 10.77
N LEU A 84 -11.85 -12.65 11.41
CA LEU A 84 -11.46 -13.67 12.41
C LEU A 84 -12.06 -13.40 13.78
N LYS A 85 -12.41 -12.14 14.09
CA LYS A 85 -12.92 -11.68 15.39
C LYS A 85 -12.09 -12.17 16.58
N ASP A 86 -10.81 -12.45 16.33
CA ASP A 86 -9.87 -12.98 17.32
C ASP A 86 -8.65 -12.06 17.42
N THR A 87 -8.52 -11.43 18.56
CA THR A 87 -7.43 -10.49 18.84
C THR A 87 -6.04 -11.12 18.78
N ARG A 88 -5.92 -12.42 18.92
CA ARG A 88 -4.63 -13.12 18.80
C ARG A 88 -4.01 -12.92 17.42
N TYR A 89 -4.81 -12.85 16.36
CA TYR A 89 -4.31 -12.58 15.01
C TYR A 89 -3.79 -11.16 14.86
N LEU A 90 -4.37 -10.18 15.57
CA LEU A 90 -3.80 -8.83 15.60
C LEU A 90 -2.41 -8.80 16.22
N ILE A 91 -2.17 -9.61 17.25
CA ILE A 91 -0.85 -9.74 17.86
C ILE A 91 0.15 -10.30 16.85
N TYR A 92 -0.20 -11.39 16.14
CA TYR A 92 0.66 -11.98 15.11
C TYR A 92 0.94 -10.97 13.98
N LEU A 93 -0.09 -10.28 13.50
CA LEU A 93 0.08 -9.27 12.47
C LEU A 93 0.91 -8.08 12.95
N SER A 94 0.78 -7.68 14.21
CA SER A 94 1.63 -6.64 14.81
C SER A 94 3.09 -7.07 14.88
N ILE A 95 3.36 -8.33 15.18
CA ILE A 95 4.73 -8.88 15.15
C ILE A 95 5.27 -8.85 13.72
N VAL A 96 4.49 -9.32 12.76
CA VAL A 96 4.86 -9.27 11.33
C VAL A 96 5.12 -7.82 10.90
N PHE A 97 4.22 -6.90 11.25
CA PHE A 97 4.40 -5.48 10.98
C PHE A 97 5.68 -4.92 11.62
N PHE A 98 6.00 -5.32 12.84
CA PHE A 98 7.23 -4.90 13.50
C PHE A 98 8.48 -5.39 12.76
N ILE A 99 8.45 -6.62 12.26
CA ILE A 99 9.56 -7.21 11.50
C ILE A 99 9.74 -6.50 10.16
N ILE A 100 8.66 -6.33 9.40
CA ILE A 100 8.71 -5.73 8.05
C ILE A 100 8.63 -4.21 8.06
N GLY A 101 8.25 -3.61 9.19
CA GLY A 101 8.00 -2.17 9.30
C GLY A 101 9.21 -1.32 8.92
N LYS A 102 10.42 -1.80 9.20
CA LYS A 102 11.66 -1.14 8.76
C LYS A 102 11.70 -0.95 7.24
N PHE A 103 11.28 -1.95 6.49
CA PHE A 103 11.24 -1.89 5.03
C PHE A 103 10.13 -0.93 4.56
N LEU A 104 8.95 -0.99 5.17
CA LEU A 104 7.85 -0.06 4.87
C LEU A 104 8.25 1.39 5.14
N PHE A 105 8.91 1.65 6.27
CA PHE A 105 9.40 3.00 6.60
C PHE A 105 10.49 3.49 5.67
N ASN A 106 11.20 2.59 5.01
CA ASN A 106 12.17 2.93 3.97
C ASN A 106 11.53 3.07 2.58
N GLY A 107 10.24 2.77 2.44
CA GLY A 107 9.49 2.93 1.19
C GLY A 107 9.48 1.72 0.27
N TRP A 108 9.82 0.53 0.77
CA TRP A 108 9.69 -0.71 0.02
C TRP A 108 8.23 -1.13 -0.09
N VAL A 109 7.79 -1.40 -1.32
CA VAL A 109 6.39 -1.77 -1.61
C VAL A 109 6.17 -3.28 -1.58
N ASP A 110 7.23 -4.09 -1.70
CA ASP A 110 7.12 -5.55 -1.74
C ASP A 110 6.34 -6.14 -0.56
N GLY A 111 6.58 -5.62 0.64
CA GLY A 111 5.85 -6.03 1.85
C GLY A 111 4.35 -5.71 1.77
N LEU A 112 3.98 -4.60 1.15
CA LEU A 112 2.58 -4.24 0.90
C LEU A 112 1.96 -5.19 -0.11
N VAL A 113 2.62 -5.42 -1.24
CA VAL A 113 2.15 -6.35 -2.27
C VAL A 113 1.93 -7.74 -1.67
N ALA A 114 2.88 -8.25 -0.91
CA ALA A 114 2.77 -9.56 -0.27
C ALA A 114 1.57 -9.65 0.67
N ILE A 115 1.31 -8.62 1.49
CA ILE A 115 0.21 -8.64 2.45
C ILE A 115 -1.16 -8.48 1.77
N TYR A 116 -1.25 -7.65 0.73
CA TYR A 116 -2.48 -7.51 -0.05
C TYR A 116 -2.80 -8.79 -0.81
N PHE A 117 -1.80 -9.41 -1.43
CA PHE A 117 -1.96 -10.70 -2.09
C PHE A 117 -2.39 -11.80 -1.11
N GLY A 118 -1.72 -11.90 0.03
CA GLY A 118 -2.08 -12.85 1.08
C GLY A 118 -3.48 -12.63 1.65
N SER A 119 -3.87 -11.37 1.87
CA SER A 119 -5.22 -11.01 2.32
C SER A 119 -6.28 -11.36 1.28
N SER A 120 -6.01 -11.13 0.02
CA SER A 120 -6.92 -11.48 -1.09
C SER A 120 -7.11 -13.00 -1.19
N ALA A 121 -6.03 -13.77 -1.10
CA ALA A 121 -6.09 -15.24 -1.09
C ALA A 121 -6.88 -15.75 0.13
N PHE A 122 -6.67 -15.16 1.29
CA PHE A 122 -7.42 -15.49 2.50
C PHE A 122 -8.92 -15.20 2.36
N LEU A 123 -9.28 -14.06 1.78
CA LEU A 123 -10.67 -13.72 1.49
C LEU A 123 -11.32 -14.69 0.50
N MET A 124 -10.60 -15.06 -0.55
CA MET A 124 -11.07 -16.06 -1.53
C MET A 124 -11.31 -17.42 -0.86
N TYR A 125 -10.40 -17.85 0.00
CA TYR A 125 -10.58 -19.07 0.78
C TYR A 125 -11.84 -19.03 1.64
N PHE A 126 -12.07 -17.92 2.34
CA PHE A 126 -13.27 -17.73 3.14
C PHE A 126 -14.56 -17.72 2.30
N LEU A 127 -14.53 -17.12 1.12
CA LEU A 127 -15.65 -17.11 0.19
C LEU A 127 -16.04 -18.51 -0.27
N ILE A 128 -15.04 -19.37 -0.49
CA ILE A 128 -15.27 -20.74 -0.97
C ILE A 128 -15.85 -21.62 0.15
N ILE A 129 -15.41 -21.40 1.39
CA ILE A 129 -15.78 -22.27 2.53
C ILE A 129 -17.02 -21.77 3.27
N ALA A 130 -17.25 -20.46 3.32
CA ALA A 130 -18.40 -19.88 3.99
C ALA A 130 -19.67 -20.12 3.17
N ASP A 131 -20.38 -21.16 3.51
CA ASP A 131 -21.73 -21.40 3.03
C ASP A 131 -22.63 -20.32 3.64
N ASN A 132 -22.78 -19.17 2.96
CA ASN A 132 -23.97 -18.34 3.11
C ASN A 132 -23.95 -16.90 2.58
N SER A 133 -25.12 -16.50 2.16
CA SER A 133 -25.55 -15.36 1.37
C SER A 133 -25.21 -13.96 1.89
N PHE A 134 -25.10 -13.72 3.19
CA PHE A 134 -24.92 -12.38 3.74
C PHE A 134 -23.43 -11.93 3.76
N TYR A 135 -22.54 -12.83 4.14
CA TYR A 135 -21.09 -12.54 4.14
C TYR A 135 -20.54 -12.47 2.71
N THR A 136 -21.08 -13.28 1.81
CA THR A 136 -20.65 -13.34 0.41
C THR A 136 -20.80 -12.00 -0.31
N LYS A 137 -21.91 -11.28 -0.11
CA LYS A 137 -22.15 -9.98 -0.75
C LYS A 137 -21.23 -8.87 -0.22
N LYS A 138 -21.05 -8.80 1.10
CA LYS A 138 -20.14 -7.82 1.70
C LYS A 138 -18.69 -8.08 1.32
N LEU A 139 -18.30 -9.35 1.26
CA LEU A 139 -16.96 -9.77 0.90
C LEU A 139 -16.66 -9.48 -0.59
N PHE A 140 -17.67 -9.69 -1.46
CA PHE A 140 -17.54 -9.37 -2.89
C PHE A 140 -17.34 -7.87 -3.12
N LEU A 141 -18.07 -7.03 -2.41
CA LEU A 141 -17.88 -5.57 -2.45
C LEU A 141 -16.49 -5.16 -1.95
N PHE A 142 -15.99 -5.84 -0.94
CA PHE A 142 -14.66 -5.59 -0.39
C PHE A 142 -13.55 -6.06 -1.35
N LEU A 143 -13.70 -7.21 -2.00
CA LEU A 143 -12.78 -7.69 -3.03
C LEU A 143 -12.71 -6.73 -4.23
N ILE A 144 -13.85 -6.22 -4.67
CA ILE A 144 -13.90 -5.22 -5.74
C ILE A 144 -13.11 -3.97 -5.32
N ALA A 145 -13.28 -3.49 -4.10
CA ALA A 145 -12.54 -2.34 -3.58
C ALA A 145 -11.02 -2.58 -3.40
N PHE A 146 -10.59 -3.85 -3.37
CA PHE A 146 -9.17 -4.21 -3.25
C PHE A 146 -8.48 -4.46 -4.60
N CYS A 147 -9.25 -4.79 -5.63
CA CYS A 147 -8.71 -5.09 -6.96
C CYS A 147 -8.64 -3.87 -7.89
N PHE A 148 -9.23 -2.75 -7.47
CA PHE A 148 -9.22 -1.46 -8.16
C PHE A 148 -8.57 -0.36 -7.33
#